data_aa49fc2d444d3193e31807c33c1e87de
#
_entry.id   aa49fc2d444d3193e31807c33c1e87de
#
_cell.length_a   1.000
_cell.length_b   1.000
_cell.length_c   1.000
_cell.angle_alpha   90.00
_cell.angle_beta   90.00
_cell.angle_gamma   90.00
#
_symmetry.space_group_name_H-M   'P 1'
#
loop_
_entity.id
_entity.type
_entity.pdbx_description
1 polymer ?
#
loop_
_entity_poly.entity_id
_entity_poly.type
_entity_poly.pdbx_seq_one_letter_code
_entity_poly.pdbx_strand_id
1 'polypeptide(L)'
;MEQYKRIVIPRSGGEDIIPLDVGEHFVQAGYGWGPHTREFFLIHFCLSGKGVLYNKDGEHPVSAGELFIIREGEQTTYVADKDDPWHYVWISFSGARAEIFRKGDAVRKTPEWVGEKLCELIAEEQHSPFAYTSIIYMLMHELYPVLPRESDKVIEIGRFIKLNYMENITMELLCKSFGFERSYLYRIFISRFGVSPKGYLMRERMKRAKELLKEGNSVKNTAYMVGYRDEFNFSKAYKKFYGSSPTLERHTAEEP
;
A
#
# COMPACT_ATOMS: atom_id res chain seq x y z
N MET A 1 -29.53 23.01 15.69
CA MET A 1 -28.60 24.12 15.41
C MET A 1 -27.52 23.54 14.51
N GLU A 2 -27.29 24.14 13.35
CA GLU A 2 -26.24 23.66 12.44
C GLU A 2 -24.88 23.88 13.10
N GLN A 3 -24.07 22.82 13.17
CA GLN A 3 -22.74 22.88 13.72
C GLN A 3 -21.76 22.28 12.72
N TYR A 4 -20.78 23.10 12.28
CA TYR A 4 -19.76 22.73 11.29
C TYR A 4 -18.37 22.96 11.89
N LYS A 5 -17.52 21.94 11.83
CA LYS A 5 -16.10 22.01 12.21
C LYS A 5 -15.25 21.44 11.09
N ARG A 6 -14.17 22.14 10.73
CA ARG A 6 -13.19 21.69 9.73
C ARG A 6 -11.78 21.98 10.20
N ILE A 7 -10.91 20.99 10.10
CA ILE A 7 -9.49 21.08 10.45
C ILE A 7 -8.68 20.81 9.17
N VAL A 8 -7.92 21.80 8.72
CA VAL A 8 -7.00 21.65 7.59
C VAL A 8 -5.70 21.03 8.10
N ILE A 9 -5.24 19.97 7.45
CA ILE A 9 -4.07 19.19 7.86
C ILE A 9 -2.84 19.78 7.18
N PRO A 10 -1.78 20.16 7.92
CA PRO A 10 -0.53 20.61 7.33
C PRO A 10 0.08 19.54 6.44
N ARG A 11 0.62 19.92 5.27
CA ARG A 11 1.28 18.98 4.37
C ARG A 11 2.44 18.28 5.07
N SER A 12 2.40 16.96 5.13
CA SER A 12 3.53 16.10 5.48
C SER A 12 4.13 15.57 4.17
N GLY A 13 5.45 15.52 4.07
CA GLY A 13 6.20 15.23 2.84
C GLY A 13 6.10 13.80 2.29
N GLY A 14 4.93 13.15 2.34
CA GLY A 14 4.66 11.86 1.69
C GLY A 14 3.92 12.06 0.38
N GLU A 15 4.23 11.26 -0.64
CA GLU A 15 3.54 11.29 -1.94
C GLU A 15 2.45 10.22 -2.08
N ASP A 16 2.50 9.18 -1.26
CA ASP A 16 1.62 8.01 -1.37
C ASP A 16 0.18 8.33 -0.96
N ILE A 17 -0.01 8.92 0.22
CA ILE A 17 -1.29 9.40 0.78
C ILE A 17 -1.03 10.74 1.45
N ILE A 18 -1.78 11.74 1.04
CA ILE A 18 -1.70 13.13 1.52
C ILE A 18 -3.06 13.48 2.10
N PRO A 19 -3.25 13.44 3.44
CA PRO A 19 -4.47 13.93 4.06
C PRO A 19 -4.56 15.46 3.89
N LEU A 20 -5.76 15.98 3.65
CA LEU A 20 -6.00 17.40 3.36
C LEU A 20 -6.79 18.08 4.47
N ASP A 21 -7.91 17.53 4.84
CA ASP A 21 -8.73 18.01 5.94
C ASP A 21 -9.62 16.91 6.53
N VAL A 22 -10.08 17.16 7.76
CA VAL A 22 -11.14 16.41 8.43
C VAL A 22 -12.18 17.37 8.96
N GLY A 23 -13.37 16.88 9.20
CA GLY A 23 -14.39 17.70 9.82
C GLY A 23 -15.66 16.95 10.15
N GLU A 24 -16.58 17.69 10.72
CA GLU A 24 -17.86 17.25 11.25
C GLU A 24 -18.95 18.23 10.87
N HIS A 25 -20.12 17.72 10.52
CA HIS A 25 -21.25 18.56 10.18
C HIS A 25 -22.58 17.95 10.67
N PHE A 26 -23.27 18.69 11.54
CA PHE A 26 -24.66 18.48 11.89
C PHE A 26 -25.49 19.32 10.93
N VAL A 27 -26.09 18.70 9.94
CA VAL A 27 -26.79 19.43 8.87
C VAL A 27 -28.26 19.66 9.18
N GLN A 28 -28.82 20.66 8.54
CA GLN A 28 -30.26 20.93 8.59
C GLN A 28 -31.03 19.99 7.64
N ALA A 29 -32.31 19.83 7.92
CA ALA A 29 -33.23 19.08 7.09
C ALA A 29 -33.21 19.54 5.64
N GLY A 30 -33.01 18.59 4.71
CA GLY A 30 -32.93 18.86 3.28
C GLY A 30 -31.68 19.62 2.81
N TYR A 31 -30.68 19.81 3.70
CA TYR A 31 -29.40 20.42 3.30
C TYR A 31 -28.77 19.61 2.16
N GLY A 32 -28.41 20.31 1.09
CA GLY A 32 -27.76 19.73 -0.08
C GLY A 32 -26.45 20.42 -0.43
N TRP A 33 -25.52 19.65 -0.93
CA TRP A 33 -24.27 20.14 -1.48
C TRP A 33 -24.05 19.57 -2.88
N GLY A 34 -23.81 20.44 -3.82
CA GLY A 34 -23.56 20.06 -5.23
C GLY A 34 -24.59 20.66 -6.19
N PRO A 35 -24.49 20.36 -7.51
CA PRO A 35 -23.46 19.48 -8.11
C PRO A 35 -22.05 20.10 -8.05
N HIS A 36 -21.06 19.31 -7.66
CA HIS A 36 -19.69 19.76 -7.54
C HIS A 36 -18.68 18.66 -7.90
N THR A 37 -17.54 19.06 -8.49
CA THR A 37 -16.41 18.18 -8.79
C THR A 37 -15.22 18.53 -7.90
N ARG A 38 -14.56 17.55 -7.30
CA ARG A 38 -13.39 17.75 -6.44
C ARG A 38 -12.14 17.15 -7.08
N GLU A 39 -10.99 17.77 -6.81
CA GLU A 39 -9.67 17.31 -7.24
C GLU A 39 -8.98 16.42 -6.18
N PHE A 40 -9.77 15.74 -5.35
CA PHE A 40 -9.31 14.88 -4.27
C PHE A 40 -10.40 13.86 -3.89
N PHE A 41 -10.01 12.83 -3.18
CA PHE A 41 -10.94 11.87 -2.59
C PHE A 41 -11.49 12.41 -1.27
N LEU A 42 -12.78 12.15 -1.03
CA LEU A 42 -13.47 12.55 0.19
C LEU A 42 -14.34 11.40 0.66
N ILE A 43 -14.15 10.99 1.90
CA ILE A 43 -14.96 9.96 2.55
C ILE A 43 -15.76 10.61 3.66
N HIS A 44 -17.07 10.46 3.60
CA HIS A 44 -17.98 10.82 4.69
C HIS A 44 -18.42 9.54 5.41
N PHE A 45 -18.49 9.59 6.73
CA PHE A 45 -19.07 8.54 7.56
C PHE A 45 -20.33 9.11 8.25
N CYS A 46 -21.47 8.47 8.00
CA CYS A 46 -22.74 8.87 8.58
C CYS A 46 -22.85 8.32 10.02
N LEU A 47 -22.81 9.21 10.99
CA LEU A 47 -22.92 8.86 12.41
C LEU A 47 -24.36 8.62 12.87
N SER A 48 -25.29 9.44 12.36
CA SER A 48 -26.71 9.32 12.61
C SER A 48 -27.54 9.90 11.47
N GLY A 49 -28.82 9.60 11.42
CA GLY A 49 -29.71 10.06 10.36
C GLY A 49 -29.44 9.39 9.02
N LYS A 50 -29.90 10.03 7.94
CA LYS A 50 -29.79 9.51 6.58
C LYS A 50 -29.79 10.60 5.53
N GLY A 51 -29.46 10.22 4.27
CA GLY A 51 -29.50 11.07 3.12
C GLY A 51 -29.24 10.30 1.82
N VAL A 52 -29.00 10.99 0.73
CA VAL A 52 -28.78 10.40 -0.58
C VAL A 52 -27.55 11.05 -1.24
N LEU A 53 -26.65 10.21 -1.74
CA LEU A 53 -25.58 10.61 -2.66
C LEU A 53 -26.05 10.39 -4.09
N TYR A 54 -25.88 11.39 -4.94
CA TYR A 54 -26.14 11.33 -6.37
C TYR A 54 -24.81 11.46 -7.12
N ASN A 55 -24.56 10.54 -8.03
CA ASN A 55 -23.42 10.57 -8.93
C ASN A 55 -23.84 10.06 -10.33
N LYS A 56 -22.86 9.86 -11.22
CA LYS A 56 -23.11 9.36 -12.58
C LYS A 56 -23.77 7.98 -12.64
N ASP A 57 -23.65 7.16 -11.57
CA ASP A 57 -24.18 5.80 -11.50
C ASP A 57 -25.59 5.78 -10.89
N GLY A 58 -26.11 6.94 -10.44
CA GLY A 58 -27.47 7.11 -9.94
C GLY A 58 -27.57 7.61 -8.51
N GLU A 59 -28.64 7.20 -7.84
CA GLU A 59 -28.97 7.55 -6.47
C GLU A 59 -28.48 6.46 -5.52
N HIS A 60 -27.79 6.87 -4.45
CA HIS A 60 -27.25 5.96 -3.44
C HIS A 60 -27.75 6.39 -2.06
N PRO A 61 -28.77 5.75 -1.50
CA PRO A 61 -29.20 5.99 -0.11
C PRO A 61 -28.03 5.71 0.87
N VAL A 62 -27.92 6.55 1.89
CA VAL A 62 -26.90 6.44 2.94
C VAL A 62 -27.61 6.56 4.29
N SER A 63 -27.26 5.68 5.21
CA SER A 63 -27.81 5.64 6.58
C SER A 63 -26.69 5.62 7.63
N ALA A 64 -27.05 5.81 8.87
CA ALA A 64 -26.12 5.67 10.00
C ALA A 64 -25.32 4.35 9.95
N GLY A 65 -24.02 4.40 10.22
CA GLY A 65 -23.09 3.26 10.13
C GLY A 65 -22.57 2.97 8.72
N GLU A 66 -22.93 3.81 7.75
CA GLU A 66 -22.43 3.70 6.37
C GLU A 66 -21.50 4.87 6.05
N LEU A 67 -20.55 4.61 5.17
CA LEU A 67 -19.75 5.67 4.56
C LEU A 67 -20.11 5.83 3.09
N PHE A 68 -19.86 7.04 2.56
CA PHE A 68 -19.88 7.26 1.13
C PHE A 68 -18.58 7.92 0.65
N ILE A 69 -18.17 7.52 -0.55
CA ILE A 69 -16.91 7.91 -1.16
C ILE A 69 -17.18 8.83 -2.36
N ILE A 70 -16.67 10.04 -2.29
CA ILE A 70 -16.61 10.97 -3.43
C ILE A 70 -15.22 10.85 -4.03
N ARG A 71 -15.16 10.49 -5.31
CA ARG A 71 -13.93 10.24 -6.03
C ARG A 71 -13.42 11.51 -6.69
N GLU A 72 -12.12 11.63 -6.77
CA GLU A 72 -11.48 12.71 -7.53
C GLU A 72 -11.99 12.74 -8.97
N GLY A 73 -12.36 13.93 -9.46
CA GLY A 73 -12.87 14.16 -10.80
C GLY A 73 -14.34 13.77 -11.00
N GLU A 74 -15.01 13.21 -9.99
CA GLU A 74 -16.42 12.81 -10.07
C GLU A 74 -17.33 13.95 -9.67
N GLN A 75 -18.32 14.27 -10.54
CA GLN A 75 -19.38 15.21 -10.19
C GLN A 75 -20.39 14.54 -9.27
N THR A 76 -20.64 15.12 -8.11
CA THR A 76 -21.54 14.56 -7.10
C THR A 76 -22.44 15.64 -6.51
N THR A 77 -23.61 15.20 -6.07
CA THR A 77 -24.52 15.94 -5.19
C THR A 77 -24.89 15.02 -4.02
N TYR A 78 -25.00 15.55 -2.82
CA TYR A 78 -25.54 14.79 -1.71
C TYR A 78 -26.51 15.63 -0.90
N VAL A 79 -27.60 15.01 -0.43
CA VAL A 79 -28.72 15.70 0.20
C VAL A 79 -29.14 14.96 1.46
N ALA A 80 -29.26 15.70 2.56
CA ALA A 80 -29.78 15.17 3.82
C ALA A 80 -31.30 14.93 3.72
N ASP A 81 -31.77 13.90 4.41
CA ASP A 81 -33.20 13.63 4.54
C ASP A 81 -33.92 14.81 5.22
N LYS A 82 -35.20 14.99 4.91
CA LYS A 82 -35.99 16.12 5.42
C LYS A 82 -36.51 15.88 6.84
N ASP A 83 -36.72 14.61 7.21
CA ASP A 83 -37.29 14.22 8.49
C ASP A 83 -36.23 13.71 9.46
N ASP A 84 -35.13 13.12 8.93
CA ASP A 84 -34.04 12.53 9.68
C ASP A 84 -32.67 12.89 9.06
N PRO A 85 -32.29 14.20 9.10
CA PRO A 85 -31.06 14.69 8.48
C PRO A 85 -29.83 14.07 9.14
N TRP A 86 -28.86 13.70 8.31
CA TRP A 86 -27.63 13.09 8.80
C TRP A 86 -26.72 14.02 9.58
N HIS A 87 -26.01 13.43 10.53
CA HIS A 87 -24.80 13.93 11.12
C HIS A 87 -23.65 13.10 10.58
N TYR A 88 -22.64 13.72 9.99
CA TYR A 88 -21.50 13.02 9.41
C TYR A 88 -20.16 13.66 9.78
N VAL A 89 -19.15 12.84 9.79
CA VAL A 89 -17.74 13.23 9.82
C VAL A 89 -17.08 12.88 8.49
N TRP A 90 -16.01 13.59 8.14
CA TRP A 90 -15.30 13.31 6.89
C TRP A 90 -13.80 13.41 7.04
N ILE A 91 -13.10 12.77 6.07
CA ILE A 91 -11.69 12.93 5.80
C ILE A 91 -11.48 13.09 4.29
N SER A 92 -10.70 14.12 3.89
CA SER A 92 -10.30 14.31 2.50
C SER A 92 -8.81 14.06 2.32
N PHE A 93 -8.45 13.53 1.16
CA PHE A 93 -7.06 13.14 0.87
C PHE A 93 -6.80 12.99 -0.63
N SER A 94 -5.51 13.00 -1.00
CA SER A 94 -5.01 12.72 -2.35
C SER A 94 -3.81 11.75 -2.28
N GLY A 95 -3.18 11.50 -3.41
CA GLY A 95 -1.95 10.72 -3.51
C GLY A 95 -2.09 9.44 -4.33
N ALA A 96 -0.97 8.88 -4.76
CA ALA A 96 -0.94 7.76 -5.71
C ALA A 96 -1.66 6.50 -5.21
N ARG A 97 -1.65 6.23 -3.90
CA ARG A 97 -2.37 5.07 -3.33
C ARG A 97 -3.87 5.32 -3.15
N ALA A 98 -4.33 6.57 -3.18
CA ALA A 98 -5.75 6.91 -3.10
C ALA A 98 -6.56 6.33 -4.28
N GLU A 99 -5.91 6.03 -5.41
CA GLU A 99 -6.53 5.43 -6.60
C GLU A 99 -7.29 4.12 -6.32
N ILE A 100 -7.00 3.41 -5.22
CA ILE A 100 -7.74 2.21 -4.83
C ILE A 100 -9.21 2.53 -4.55
N PHE A 101 -9.53 3.73 -4.06
CA PHE A 101 -10.89 4.16 -3.74
C PHE A 101 -11.77 4.43 -4.98
N ARG A 102 -11.19 4.38 -6.19
CA ARG A 102 -11.99 4.36 -7.44
C ARG A 102 -12.75 3.05 -7.64
N LYS A 103 -12.38 1.99 -6.91
CA LYS A 103 -12.99 0.66 -7.06
C LYS A 103 -14.16 0.47 -6.10
N GLY A 104 -15.11 -0.34 -6.54
CA GLY A 104 -16.27 -0.80 -5.75
C GLY A 104 -17.36 0.27 -5.60
N ASP A 105 -18.32 -0.01 -4.72
CA ASP A 105 -19.52 0.80 -4.53
C ASP A 105 -19.20 2.16 -3.88
N ALA A 106 -19.99 3.17 -4.21
CA ALA A 106 -19.85 4.51 -3.64
C ALA A 106 -20.30 4.57 -2.18
N VAL A 107 -21.25 3.73 -1.76
CA VAL A 107 -21.75 3.62 -0.39
C VAL A 107 -21.42 2.24 0.15
N ARG A 108 -20.93 2.17 1.41
CA ARG A 108 -20.52 0.92 2.04
C ARG A 108 -20.76 0.93 3.54
N LYS A 109 -21.14 -0.22 4.08
CA LYS A 109 -21.09 -0.47 5.51
C LYS A 109 -19.64 -0.58 5.98
N THR A 110 -19.37 -0.02 7.14
CA THR A 110 -18.06 -0.07 7.78
C THR A 110 -18.20 -0.31 9.28
N PRO A 111 -17.15 -0.81 9.95
CA PRO A 111 -17.14 -0.91 11.40
C PRO A 111 -17.31 0.48 12.07
N GLU A 112 -18.00 0.50 13.21
CA GLU A 112 -18.29 1.73 13.97
C GLU A 112 -17.02 2.49 14.38
N TRP A 113 -15.92 1.78 14.64
CA TRP A 113 -14.64 2.39 15.03
C TRP A 113 -14.14 3.46 14.03
N VAL A 114 -14.57 3.41 12.77
CA VAL A 114 -14.19 4.40 11.74
C VAL A 114 -14.72 5.78 12.11
N GLY A 115 -16.02 5.85 12.45
CA GLY A 115 -16.67 7.09 12.89
C GLY A 115 -16.08 7.59 14.21
N GLU A 116 -15.92 6.69 15.19
CA GLU A 116 -15.32 7.00 16.49
C GLU A 116 -13.93 7.60 16.34
N LYS A 117 -13.07 6.99 15.51
CA LYS A 117 -11.70 7.48 15.32
C LYS A 117 -11.62 8.82 14.60
N LEU A 118 -12.52 9.09 13.66
CA LEU A 118 -12.62 10.40 13.03
C LEU A 118 -13.11 11.46 14.04
N CYS A 119 -14.08 11.14 14.91
CA CYS A 119 -14.52 12.01 15.98
C CYS A 119 -13.40 12.35 16.96
N GLU A 120 -12.61 11.35 17.39
CA GLU A 120 -11.42 11.57 18.24
C GLU A 120 -10.46 12.58 17.60
N LEU A 121 -10.11 12.38 16.31
CA LEU A 121 -9.20 13.29 15.60
C LEU A 121 -9.75 14.71 15.44
N ILE A 122 -11.07 14.85 15.37
CA ILE A 122 -11.71 16.17 15.26
C ILE A 122 -11.80 16.85 16.65
N ALA A 123 -11.97 16.08 17.71
CA ALA A 123 -12.04 16.58 19.08
C ALA A 123 -10.69 17.12 19.57
N GLU A 124 -9.62 16.39 19.27
CA GLU A 124 -8.25 16.77 19.62
C GLU A 124 -7.64 17.62 18.50
N GLU A 125 -7.56 18.93 18.66
CA GLU A 125 -7.19 19.89 17.61
C GLU A 125 -5.72 19.82 17.13
N GLN A 126 -4.86 19.04 17.77
CA GLN A 126 -3.44 18.93 17.44
C GLN A 126 -3.01 17.48 17.23
N HIS A 127 -3.12 17.00 15.99
CA HIS A 127 -2.58 15.69 15.60
C HIS A 127 -1.46 15.81 14.58
N SER A 128 -0.54 14.86 14.66
CA SER A 128 0.42 14.64 13.60
C SER A 128 -0.32 14.26 12.28
N PRO A 129 0.10 14.75 11.10
CA PRO A 129 -0.42 14.31 9.81
C PRO A 129 -0.41 12.79 9.65
N PHE A 130 0.48 12.08 10.33
CA PHE A 130 0.54 10.61 10.34
C PHE A 130 -0.69 9.96 11.00
N ALA A 131 -1.34 10.61 11.97
CA ALA A 131 -2.57 10.10 12.59
C ALA A 131 -3.70 10.01 11.55
N TYR A 132 -3.86 11.05 10.74
CA TYR A 132 -4.85 11.07 9.65
C TYR A 132 -4.51 10.08 8.55
N THR A 133 -3.24 9.98 8.17
CA THR A 133 -2.76 9.01 7.18
C THR A 133 -3.02 7.58 7.64
N SER A 134 -2.85 7.27 8.92
CA SER A 134 -3.09 5.94 9.47
C SER A 134 -4.55 5.50 9.31
N ILE A 135 -5.52 6.39 9.53
CA ILE A 135 -6.94 6.09 9.33
C ILE A 135 -7.22 5.76 7.87
N ILE A 136 -6.65 6.50 6.92
CA ILE A 136 -6.84 6.23 5.49
C ILE A 136 -6.30 4.84 5.12
N TYR A 137 -5.15 4.43 5.67
CA TYR A 137 -4.62 3.07 5.46
C TYR A 137 -5.48 1.99 6.13
N MET A 138 -6.02 2.27 7.32
CA MET A 138 -6.98 1.36 7.98
C MET A 138 -8.26 1.23 7.16
N LEU A 139 -8.81 2.32 6.62
CA LEU A 139 -9.95 2.29 5.69
C LEU A 139 -9.62 1.49 4.42
N MET A 140 -8.42 1.62 3.87
CA MET A 140 -7.99 0.79 2.74
C MET A 140 -8.00 -0.70 3.11
N HIS A 141 -7.52 -1.05 4.30
CA HIS A 141 -7.54 -2.43 4.79
C HIS A 141 -8.96 -2.99 4.90
N GLU A 142 -9.87 -2.23 5.51
CA GLU A 142 -11.27 -2.64 5.71
C GLU A 142 -12.06 -2.74 4.40
N LEU A 143 -11.95 -1.72 3.56
CA LEU A 143 -12.76 -1.62 2.34
C LEU A 143 -12.21 -2.46 1.18
N TYR A 144 -10.94 -2.76 1.20
CA TYR A 144 -10.24 -3.47 0.12
C TYR A 144 -9.37 -4.59 0.70
N PRO A 145 -9.98 -5.60 1.37
CA PRO A 145 -9.21 -6.72 1.88
C PRO A 145 -8.45 -7.35 0.73
N VAL A 146 -7.12 -7.24 0.79
CA VAL A 146 -6.25 -7.85 -0.19
C VAL A 146 -6.27 -9.34 0.05
N LEU A 147 -7.16 -10.04 -0.63
CA LEU A 147 -6.95 -11.47 -0.86
C LEU A 147 -5.74 -11.55 -1.79
N PRO A 148 -4.60 -12.09 -1.34
CA PRO A 148 -3.42 -12.21 -2.17
C PRO A 148 -3.83 -13.03 -3.41
N ARG A 149 -3.82 -12.39 -4.58
CA ARG A 149 -3.92 -13.12 -5.84
C ARG A 149 -2.68 -14.02 -5.92
N GLU A 150 -2.79 -15.16 -6.59
CA GLU A 150 -1.62 -16.05 -6.80
C GLU A 150 -0.43 -15.29 -7.41
N SER A 151 -0.69 -14.30 -8.28
CA SER A 151 0.32 -13.38 -8.81
C SER A 151 1.02 -12.56 -7.72
N ASP A 152 0.32 -12.16 -6.66
CA ASP A 152 0.88 -11.36 -5.57
C ASP A 152 1.74 -12.24 -4.66
N LYS A 153 1.34 -13.48 -4.40
CA LYS A 153 2.17 -14.48 -3.69
C LYS A 153 3.49 -14.76 -4.39
N VAL A 154 3.50 -14.78 -5.72
CA VAL A 154 4.75 -14.95 -6.48
C VAL A 154 5.68 -13.75 -6.32
N ILE A 155 5.13 -12.55 -6.29
CA ILE A 155 5.89 -11.32 -6.00
C ILE A 155 6.45 -11.35 -4.58
N GLU A 156 5.65 -11.80 -3.60
CA GLU A 156 6.10 -11.99 -2.21
C GLU A 156 7.26 -12.99 -2.10
N ILE A 157 7.20 -14.10 -2.85
CA ILE A 157 8.32 -15.05 -2.92
C ILE A 157 9.58 -14.38 -3.48
N GLY A 158 9.46 -13.60 -4.54
CA GLY A 158 10.58 -12.82 -5.07
C GLY A 158 11.16 -11.86 -4.05
N ARG A 159 10.31 -11.15 -3.32
CA ARG A 159 10.70 -10.25 -2.21
C ARG A 159 11.38 -11.02 -1.08
N PHE A 160 10.80 -12.16 -0.68
CA PHE A 160 11.40 -13.03 0.35
C PHE A 160 12.80 -13.46 -0.04
N ILE A 161 13.01 -13.95 -1.28
CA ILE A 161 14.34 -14.32 -1.77
C ILE A 161 15.30 -13.13 -1.74
N LYS A 162 14.85 -11.96 -2.17
CA LYS A 162 15.67 -10.74 -2.21
C LYS A 162 16.08 -10.24 -0.82
N LEU A 163 15.21 -10.37 0.18
CA LEU A 163 15.50 -9.95 1.55
C LEU A 163 16.34 -10.95 2.34
N ASN A 164 16.27 -12.24 1.96
CA ASN A 164 16.91 -13.34 2.69
C ASN A 164 17.98 -14.06 1.84
N TYR A 165 18.56 -13.40 0.84
CA TYR A 165 19.48 -14.05 -0.11
C TYR A 165 20.72 -14.68 0.54
N MET A 166 21.13 -14.23 1.73
CA MET A 166 22.22 -14.80 2.49
C MET A 166 21.89 -16.20 3.06
N GLU A 167 20.60 -16.48 3.26
CA GLU A 167 20.11 -17.69 3.89
C GLU A 167 20.06 -18.87 2.92
N ASN A 168 19.98 -20.09 3.48
CA ASN A 168 19.84 -21.31 2.68
C ASN A 168 18.40 -21.48 2.17
N ILE A 169 18.05 -20.72 1.14
CA ILE A 169 16.72 -20.79 0.52
C ILE A 169 16.66 -21.99 -0.42
N THR A 170 15.82 -22.98 -0.07
CA THR A 170 15.55 -24.15 -0.91
C THR A 170 14.15 -24.07 -1.51
N MET A 171 13.91 -24.87 -2.54
CA MET A 171 12.58 -24.97 -3.15
C MET A 171 11.55 -25.52 -2.16
N GLU A 172 11.95 -26.46 -1.32
CA GLU A 172 11.13 -27.05 -0.27
C GLU A 172 10.69 -25.98 0.75
N LEU A 173 11.62 -25.12 1.16
CA LEU A 173 11.34 -23.99 2.07
C LEU A 173 10.28 -23.07 1.45
N LEU A 174 10.45 -22.69 0.20
CA LEU A 174 9.51 -21.81 -0.48
C LEU A 174 8.12 -22.44 -0.63
N CYS A 175 8.07 -23.71 -1.02
CA CYS A 175 6.81 -24.45 -1.13
C CYS A 175 6.07 -24.51 0.21
N LYS A 176 6.78 -24.84 1.29
CA LYS A 176 6.22 -24.93 2.64
C LYS A 176 5.75 -23.56 3.16
N SER A 177 6.56 -22.52 2.98
CA SER A 177 6.26 -21.19 3.51
C SER A 177 5.11 -20.49 2.81
N PHE A 178 4.93 -20.72 1.49
CA PHE A 178 3.93 -20.03 0.69
C PHE A 178 2.75 -20.90 0.26
N GLY A 179 2.73 -22.18 0.65
CA GLY A 179 1.61 -23.09 0.41
C GLY A 179 1.46 -23.50 -1.07
N PHE A 180 2.56 -23.65 -1.80
CA PHE A 180 2.55 -24.06 -3.19
C PHE A 180 3.10 -25.48 -3.40
N GLU A 181 2.55 -26.15 -4.40
CA GLU A 181 3.15 -27.36 -4.95
C GLU A 181 4.38 -26.97 -5.80
N ARG A 182 5.43 -27.84 -5.77
CA ARG A 182 6.76 -27.54 -6.34
C ARG A 182 6.73 -27.21 -7.85
N SER A 183 6.05 -28.02 -8.62
CA SER A 183 6.00 -27.85 -10.08
C SER A 183 5.22 -26.61 -10.48
N TYR A 184 4.15 -26.33 -9.73
CA TYR A 184 3.34 -25.15 -9.91
C TYR A 184 4.11 -23.88 -9.57
N LEU A 185 4.75 -23.82 -8.38
CA LEU A 185 5.59 -22.70 -7.98
C LEU A 185 6.71 -22.42 -9.02
N TYR A 186 7.39 -23.44 -9.47
CA TYR A 186 8.45 -23.31 -10.46
C TYR A 186 7.95 -22.63 -11.75
N ARG A 187 6.81 -23.09 -12.27
CA ARG A 187 6.20 -22.57 -13.50
C ARG A 187 5.75 -21.13 -13.38
N ILE A 188 4.99 -20.77 -12.31
CA ILE A 188 4.48 -19.41 -12.11
C ILE A 188 5.62 -18.43 -11.82
N PHE A 189 6.66 -18.87 -11.12
CA PHE A 189 7.82 -18.03 -10.83
C PHE A 189 8.61 -17.68 -12.09
N ILE A 190 8.86 -18.66 -12.98
CA ILE A 190 9.49 -18.41 -14.28
C ILE A 190 8.62 -17.50 -15.14
N SER A 191 7.32 -17.72 -15.19
CA SER A 191 6.39 -16.87 -15.93
C SER A 191 6.47 -15.40 -15.46
N ARG A 192 6.68 -15.17 -14.17
CA ARG A 192 6.71 -13.82 -13.59
C ARG A 192 8.08 -13.14 -13.66
N PHE A 193 9.17 -13.88 -13.42
CA PHE A 193 10.52 -13.33 -13.27
C PHE A 193 11.49 -13.73 -14.41
N GLY A 194 11.06 -14.56 -15.34
CA GLY A 194 11.89 -15.03 -16.47
C GLY A 194 12.97 -16.04 -16.07
N VAL A 195 13.13 -16.36 -14.80
CA VAL A 195 14.16 -17.26 -14.26
C VAL A 195 13.59 -18.13 -13.14
N SER A 196 14.23 -19.27 -12.87
CA SER A 196 13.84 -20.13 -11.73
C SER A 196 14.11 -19.45 -10.39
N PRO A 197 13.44 -19.86 -9.28
CA PRO A 197 13.73 -19.34 -7.94
C PRO A 197 15.21 -19.43 -7.56
N LYS A 198 15.87 -20.56 -7.89
CA LYS A 198 17.32 -20.72 -7.70
C LYS A 198 18.14 -19.75 -8.54
N GLY A 199 17.76 -19.52 -9.79
CA GLY A 199 18.40 -18.56 -10.69
C GLY A 199 18.23 -17.12 -10.18
N TYR A 200 17.04 -16.81 -9.66
CA TYR A 200 16.73 -15.52 -9.05
C TYR A 200 17.60 -15.27 -7.80
N LEU A 201 17.67 -16.24 -6.88
CA LEU A 201 18.54 -16.18 -5.72
C LEU A 201 20.01 -15.96 -6.11
N MET A 202 20.50 -16.72 -7.10
CA MET A 202 21.87 -16.55 -7.60
C MET A 202 22.10 -15.14 -8.14
N ARG A 203 21.17 -14.60 -8.91
CA ARG A 203 21.23 -13.24 -9.44
C ARG A 203 21.33 -12.17 -8.35
N GLU A 204 20.49 -12.25 -7.31
CA GLU A 204 20.54 -11.32 -6.20
C GLU A 204 21.87 -11.43 -5.42
N ARG A 205 22.36 -12.64 -5.19
CA ARG A 205 23.69 -12.87 -4.57
C ARG A 205 24.82 -12.26 -5.38
N MET A 206 24.84 -12.50 -6.69
CA MET A 206 25.88 -11.96 -7.56
C MET A 206 25.85 -10.43 -7.65
N LYS A 207 24.65 -9.85 -7.73
CA LYS A 207 24.49 -8.40 -7.72
C LYS A 207 25.10 -7.79 -6.46
N ARG A 208 24.76 -8.31 -5.29
CA ARG A 208 25.31 -7.81 -4.02
C ARG A 208 26.80 -8.09 -3.87
N ALA A 209 27.26 -9.25 -4.35
CA ALA A 209 28.68 -9.57 -4.37
C ALA A 209 29.50 -8.55 -5.14
N LYS A 210 29.01 -8.12 -6.31
CA LYS A 210 29.67 -7.10 -7.12
C LYS A 210 29.81 -5.76 -6.39
N GLU A 211 28.76 -5.35 -5.69
CA GLU A 211 28.78 -4.14 -4.87
C GLU A 211 29.82 -4.24 -3.74
N LEU A 212 29.81 -5.35 -2.98
CA LEU A 212 30.76 -5.58 -1.86
C LEU A 212 32.22 -5.63 -2.33
N LEU A 213 32.49 -6.25 -3.47
CA LEU A 213 33.84 -6.27 -4.05
C LEU A 213 34.31 -4.87 -4.41
N LYS A 214 33.45 -4.04 -4.98
CA LYS A 214 33.73 -2.64 -5.29
C LYS A 214 33.93 -1.79 -4.03
N GLU A 215 33.29 -2.13 -2.93
CA GLU A 215 33.49 -1.54 -1.60
C GLU A 215 34.83 -1.97 -0.95
N GLY A 216 35.66 -2.78 -1.63
CA GLY A 216 36.98 -3.22 -1.16
C GLY A 216 36.96 -4.50 -0.32
N ASN A 217 35.83 -5.16 -0.14
CA ASN A 217 35.76 -6.39 0.62
C ASN A 217 36.59 -7.51 -0.03
N SER A 218 37.22 -8.37 0.80
CA SER A 218 37.93 -9.55 0.30
C SER A 218 36.98 -10.55 -0.35
N VAL A 219 37.48 -11.31 -1.32
CA VAL A 219 36.69 -12.36 -2.02
C VAL A 219 36.08 -13.35 -1.02
N LYS A 220 36.87 -13.76 -0.03
CA LYS A 220 36.45 -14.65 1.04
C LYS A 220 35.29 -14.08 1.86
N ASN A 221 35.43 -12.84 2.35
CA ASN A 221 34.38 -12.19 3.14
C ASN A 221 33.11 -11.98 2.30
N THR A 222 33.27 -11.53 1.05
CA THR A 222 32.15 -11.36 0.11
C THR A 222 31.38 -12.68 -0.09
N ALA A 223 32.08 -13.81 -0.25
CA ALA A 223 31.46 -15.12 -0.39
C ALA A 223 30.53 -15.42 0.79
N TYR A 224 31.01 -15.25 2.03
CA TYR A 224 30.19 -15.48 3.22
C TYR A 224 29.02 -14.49 3.32
N MET A 225 29.25 -13.21 3.07
CA MET A 225 28.24 -12.15 3.15
C MET A 225 27.08 -12.36 2.14
N VAL A 226 27.35 -13.05 1.04
CA VAL A 226 26.29 -13.36 0.04
C VAL A 226 25.78 -14.80 0.12
N GLY A 227 26.06 -15.51 1.23
CA GLY A 227 25.48 -16.82 1.55
C GLY A 227 26.15 -18.02 0.87
N TYR A 228 27.45 -17.90 0.51
CA TYR A 228 28.26 -19.05 0.11
C TYR A 228 29.06 -19.55 1.31
N ARG A 229 29.15 -20.88 1.42
CA ARG A 229 29.88 -21.53 2.51
C ARG A 229 31.40 -21.52 2.32
N ASP A 230 31.85 -21.35 1.07
CA ASP A 230 33.26 -21.30 0.73
C ASP A 230 33.54 -20.39 -0.47
N GLU A 231 34.75 -19.88 -0.52
CA GLU A 231 35.23 -18.95 -1.53
C GLU A 231 35.37 -19.58 -2.92
N PHE A 232 35.69 -20.88 -3.00
CA PHE A 232 35.90 -21.55 -4.26
C PHE A 232 34.58 -21.69 -5.05
N ASN A 233 33.52 -22.17 -4.41
CA ASN A 233 32.19 -22.27 -5.02
C ASN A 233 31.63 -20.88 -5.39
N PHE A 234 31.87 -19.87 -4.55
CA PHE A 234 31.53 -18.49 -4.88
C PHE A 234 32.27 -17.99 -6.12
N SER A 235 33.59 -18.12 -6.18
CA SER A 235 34.42 -17.65 -7.30
C SER A 235 34.03 -18.32 -8.61
N LYS A 236 33.74 -19.62 -8.58
CA LYS A 236 33.24 -20.36 -9.74
C LYS A 236 31.87 -19.84 -10.21
N ALA A 237 30.95 -19.59 -9.29
CA ALA A 237 29.62 -19.05 -9.60
C ALA A 237 29.72 -17.62 -10.14
N TYR A 238 30.55 -16.76 -9.54
CA TYR A 238 30.78 -15.39 -9.95
C TYR A 238 31.35 -15.32 -11.38
N LYS A 239 32.41 -16.10 -11.64
CA LYS A 239 33.00 -16.17 -13.00
C LYS A 239 32.01 -16.69 -14.02
N LYS A 240 31.18 -17.68 -13.67
CA LYS A 240 30.13 -18.17 -14.57
C LYS A 240 29.07 -17.11 -14.88
N PHE A 241 28.77 -16.24 -13.91
CA PHE A 241 27.72 -15.24 -14.03
C PHE A 241 28.18 -13.96 -14.77
N TYR A 242 29.38 -13.46 -14.44
CA TYR A 242 29.92 -12.22 -15.00
C TYR A 242 31.00 -12.41 -16.08
N GLY A 243 31.51 -13.63 -16.29
CA GLY A 243 32.60 -13.91 -17.24
C GLY A 243 34.00 -13.61 -16.70
N SER A 244 34.12 -12.86 -15.60
CA SER A 244 35.38 -12.46 -14.95
C SER A 244 35.48 -12.99 -13.52
N SER A 245 36.71 -13.10 -12.97
CA SER A 245 36.89 -13.53 -11.58
C SER A 245 36.50 -12.41 -10.59
N PRO A 246 36.04 -12.74 -9.36
CA PRO A 246 35.73 -11.72 -8.35
C PRO A 246 36.97 -10.91 -7.92
N THR A 247 38.17 -11.50 -8.02
CA THR A 247 39.44 -10.80 -7.75
C THR A 247 39.69 -9.66 -8.73
N LEU A 248 39.38 -9.85 -10.01
CA LEU A 248 39.53 -8.81 -11.02
C LEU A 248 38.57 -7.64 -10.78
N GLU A 249 37.31 -7.92 -10.39
CA GLU A 249 36.34 -6.86 -10.07
C GLU A 249 36.79 -5.98 -8.89
N ARG A 250 37.44 -6.60 -7.90
CA ARG A 250 37.98 -5.88 -6.74
C ARG A 250 39.11 -4.94 -7.15
N HIS A 251 40.06 -5.38 -8.00
CA HIS A 251 41.19 -4.56 -8.43
C HIS A 251 40.79 -3.38 -9.31
N THR A 252 39.74 -3.54 -10.15
CA THR A 252 39.23 -2.44 -10.98
C THR A 252 38.56 -1.33 -10.17
N ALA A 253 38.25 -1.57 -8.90
CA ALA A 253 37.70 -0.56 -7.98
C ALA A 253 38.80 0.20 -7.19
N GLU A 254 40.06 -0.27 -7.19
CA GLU A 254 41.21 0.31 -6.50
C GLU A 254 42.05 1.23 -7.42
N GLU A 255 41.75 1.29 -8.73
CA GLU A 255 42.36 2.27 -9.64
C GLU A 255 41.55 3.58 -9.64
N PRO A 256 42.16 4.73 -9.28
CA PRO A 256 41.50 6.04 -9.19
C PRO A 256 41.05 6.61 -10.52
#